data_385362086b7b2e23b8af0590dd0c8e4d
#
_entry.id   385362086b7b2e23b8af0590dd0c8e4d
#
_cell.length_a   1.000
_cell.length_b   1.000
_cell.length_c   1.000
_cell.angle_alpha   90.00
_cell.angle_beta   90.00
_cell.angle_gamma   90.00
#
_symmetry.space_group_name_H-M   'P 1'
#
loop_
_entity.id
_entity.type
_entity.pdbx_description
1 polymer ?
#
loop_
_entity_poly.entity_id
_entity_poly.type
_entity_poly.pdbx_seq_one_letter_code
_entity_poly.pdbx_strand_id
1 'polypeptide(L)'
;MAQNILTPEEKKYLGKVSRYLSSLGMNYGDISFEMGTDDEQISYDENYFPTHFENNYTAEIPDGFVPILKKIIDYVDKDLSHEGIPDIGEIDYQRFEISINSVSKEISLTHFYTYTDEGDTQGVEYDDIIQEWEEKGFLDDVSIPEDGYLTLKYYGSGDSGYIESYFDNGKPSPQEVEDWCYKQLEENFGGWEINEGSQGEFQFDFDTKTVILQHTYNFVSDKSNTIWEEEF
;
A
#
# COMPACT_ATOMS: atom_id res chain seq x y z
N MET A 1 -1.08 -4.80 26.36
CA MET A 1 -1.48 -3.86 27.44
C MET A 1 -0.99 -2.50 27.00
N ALA A 2 -1.88 -1.54 26.83
CA ALA A 2 -1.48 -0.19 26.46
C ALA A 2 -0.52 0.36 27.51
N GLN A 3 0.66 0.76 27.07
CA GLN A 3 1.68 1.33 27.94
C GLN A 3 1.27 2.77 28.25
N ASN A 4 1.18 3.16 29.52
CA ASN A 4 0.93 4.57 29.87
C ASN A 4 2.14 5.41 29.45
N ILE A 5 1.98 6.19 28.39
CA ILE A 5 3.05 7.04 27.83
C ILE A 5 3.11 8.37 28.58
N LEU A 6 1.95 8.89 29.00
CA LEU A 6 1.83 10.22 29.60
C LEU A 6 2.01 10.21 31.12
N THR A 7 2.79 11.19 31.60
CA THR A 7 2.88 11.47 33.03
C THR A 7 1.62 12.17 33.57
N PRO A 8 1.36 12.14 34.87
CA PRO A 8 0.25 12.87 35.46
C PRO A 8 0.28 14.39 35.20
N GLU A 9 1.48 14.97 35.04
CA GLU A 9 1.65 16.38 34.73
C GLU A 9 1.26 16.70 33.28
N GLU A 10 1.64 15.83 32.32
CA GLU A 10 1.26 15.92 30.92
C GLU A 10 -0.26 15.76 30.76
N LYS A 11 -0.88 14.81 31.44
CA LYS A 11 -2.35 14.64 31.49
C LYS A 11 -3.04 15.89 32.00
N LYS A 12 -2.54 16.48 33.08
CA LYS A 12 -3.06 17.73 33.62
C LYS A 12 -2.94 18.88 32.62
N TYR A 13 -1.87 18.89 31.83
CA TYR A 13 -1.68 19.87 30.76
C TYR A 13 -2.68 19.66 29.62
N LEU A 14 -2.88 18.44 29.16
CA LEU A 14 -3.88 18.08 28.16
C LEU A 14 -5.31 18.49 28.61
N GLY A 15 -5.61 18.35 29.89
CA GLY A 15 -6.84 18.86 30.46
C GLY A 15 -7.01 20.38 30.37
N LYS A 16 -5.91 21.16 30.26
CA LYS A 16 -5.99 22.60 29.95
C LYS A 16 -6.21 22.85 28.45
N VAL A 17 -5.51 22.10 27.60
CA VAL A 17 -5.67 22.14 26.13
C VAL A 17 -7.11 21.81 25.77
N SER A 18 -7.66 20.75 26.30
CA SER A 18 -9.05 20.34 26.10
C SER A 18 -10.05 21.44 26.50
N ARG A 19 -9.84 22.12 27.63
CA ARG A 19 -10.69 23.25 28.03
C ARG A 19 -10.57 24.44 27.09
N TYR A 20 -9.36 24.70 26.60
CA TYR A 20 -9.14 25.74 25.61
C TYR A 20 -9.89 25.43 24.29
N LEU A 21 -9.77 24.21 23.77
CA LEU A 21 -10.51 23.74 22.60
C LEU A 21 -12.03 23.91 22.83
N SER A 22 -12.54 23.41 23.95
CA SER A 22 -13.96 23.55 24.28
C SER A 22 -14.41 25.02 24.37
N SER A 23 -13.55 25.93 24.84
CA SER A 23 -13.86 27.37 24.88
C SER A 23 -13.96 28.02 23.48
N LEU A 24 -13.34 27.39 22.48
CA LEU A 24 -13.45 27.76 21.07
C LEU A 24 -14.63 27.07 20.36
N GLY A 25 -15.41 26.25 21.08
CA GLY A 25 -16.49 25.45 20.50
C GLY A 25 -16.01 24.20 19.77
N MET A 26 -14.78 23.77 20.02
CA MET A 26 -14.15 22.63 19.36
C MET A 26 -14.23 21.39 20.24
N ASN A 27 -14.75 20.30 19.68
CA ASN A 27 -14.82 19.00 20.35
C ASN A 27 -13.59 18.14 20.13
N TYR A 28 -12.91 18.35 19.00
CA TYR A 28 -11.72 17.62 18.56
C TYR A 28 -10.62 18.58 18.14
N GLY A 29 -9.39 18.13 18.26
CA GLY A 29 -8.22 18.76 17.68
C GLY A 29 -7.26 17.67 17.22
N ASP A 30 -6.91 17.69 15.93
CA ASP A 30 -6.08 16.70 15.30
C ASP A 30 -4.76 17.31 14.84
N ILE A 31 -3.68 16.57 15.01
CA ILE A 31 -2.33 16.92 14.57
C ILE A 31 -1.82 15.78 13.75
N SER A 32 -1.66 16.00 12.44
CA SER A 32 -1.12 14.99 11.53
C SER A 32 0.36 15.23 11.26
N PHE A 33 1.11 14.15 11.12
CA PHE A 33 2.48 14.17 10.65
C PHE A 33 2.73 12.99 9.71
N GLU A 34 3.57 13.20 8.71
CA GLU A 34 3.91 12.21 7.70
C GLU A 34 5.28 11.61 8.03
N MET A 35 5.41 10.30 7.79
CA MET A 35 6.71 9.65 7.74
C MET A 35 7.08 9.47 6.28
N GLY A 36 8.30 9.88 5.91
CA GLY A 36 8.85 9.56 4.59
C GLY A 36 9.06 8.05 4.44
N THR A 37 8.81 7.54 3.24
CA THR A 37 9.04 6.13 2.88
C THR A 37 10.52 5.80 2.73
N ASP A 38 11.36 6.84 2.55
CA ASP A 38 12.80 6.71 2.39
C ASP A 38 13.51 7.11 3.70
N ASP A 39 13.97 6.08 4.41
CA ASP A 39 14.87 6.16 5.57
C ASP A 39 14.36 6.73 6.90
N GLU A 40 14.05 5.81 7.81
CA GLU A 40 14.40 5.78 9.25
C GLU A 40 14.28 7.09 10.10
N GLN A 41 13.83 8.20 9.56
CA GLN A 41 13.64 9.42 10.34
C GLN A 41 12.28 10.05 10.10
N ILE A 42 11.48 10.12 11.16
CA ILE A 42 10.31 10.99 11.21
C ILE A 42 10.81 12.43 11.08
N SER A 43 10.69 12.99 9.88
CA SER A 43 10.97 14.42 9.67
C SER A 43 9.69 15.21 9.94
N TYR A 44 9.64 15.93 11.03
CA TYR A 44 8.61 16.93 11.26
C TYR A 44 9.24 18.33 11.14
N ASP A 45 8.54 19.22 10.45
CA ASP A 45 8.90 20.63 10.45
C ASP A 45 8.40 21.24 11.77
N GLU A 46 9.30 21.63 12.65
CA GLU A 46 8.97 22.25 13.94
C GLU A 46 8.11 23.53 13.81
N ASN A 47 8.00 24.09 12.60
CA ASN A 47 7.26 25.29 12.30
C ASN A 47 5.93 25.09 11.59
N TYR A 48 5.62 23.86 11.17
CA TYR A 48 4.42 23.54 10.40
C TYR A 48 3.71 22.30 10.93
N PHE A 49 2.82 22.52 11.91
CA PHE A 49 1.80 21.53 12.24
C PHE A 49 0.50 21.96 11.60
N PRO A 50 0.03 21.30 10.51
CA PRO A 50 -1.31 21.54 10.01
C PRO A 50 -2.30 20.99 11.03
N THR A 51 -2.84 21.85 11.86
CA THR A 51 -3.98 21.53 12.71
C THR A 51 -5.24 21.59 11.87
N HIS A 52 -5.77 20.46 11.46
CA HIS A 52 -7.13 20.38 10.92
C HIS A 52 -8.13 20.29 12.07
N PHE A 53 -8.80 21.40 12.37
CA PHE A 53 -9.96 21.40 13.25
C PHE A 53 -11.22 21.36 12.39
N GLU A 54 -12.27 20.69 12.85
CA GLU A 54 -13.55 20.47 12.13
C GLU A 54 -14.19 21.72 11.50
N ASN A 55 -13.72 22.92 11.81
CA ASN A 55 -14.29 24.19 11.34
C ASN A 55 -13.29 25.13 10.62
N ASN A 56 -12.20 24.60 10.01
CA ASN A 56 -11.20 25.41 9.30
C ASN A 56 -10.48 26.50 10.14
N TYR A 57 -10.44 26.39 11.44
CA TYR A 57 -9.64 27.26 12.29
C TYR A 57 -8.28 26.65 12.54
N THR A 58 -7.22 27.36 12.13
CA THR A 58 -5.86 27.06 12.56
C THR A 58 -5.65 27.68 13.94
N ALA A 59 -5.55 26.85 14.98
CA ALA A 59 -5.09 27.31 16.28
C ALA A 59 -3.59 27.03 16.40
N GLU A 60 -2.83 27.98 16.97
CA GLU A 60 -1.44 27.72 17.31
C GLU A 60 -1.38 26.62 18.38
N ILE A 61 -0.49 25.64 18.17
CA ILE A 61 -0.25 24.61 19.16
C ILE A 61 0.42 25.29 20.37
N PRO A 62 -0.16 25.16 21.57
CA PRO A 62 0.47 25.75 22.75
C PRO A 62 1.87 25.19 22.96
N ASP A 63 2.87 26.03 23.23
CA ASP A 63 4.28 25.66 23.43
C ASP A 63 4.48 24.46 24.38
N GLY A 64 3.63 24.33 25.40
CA GLY A 64 3.68 23.21 26.33
C GLY A 64 3.19 21.87 25.77
N PHE A 65 2.63 21.83 24.55
CA PHE A 65 2.22 20.58 23.90
C PHE A 65 3.36 19.94 23.10
N VAL A 66 4.32 20.73 22.64
CA VAL A 66 5.48 20.26 21.87
C VAL A 66 6.24 19.12 22.57
N PRO A 67 6.52 19.16 23.89
CA PRO A 67 7.16 18.04 24.58
C PRO A 67 6.33 16.75 24.58
N ILE A 68 5.01 16.87 24.62
CA ILE A 68 4.08 15.70 24.56
C ILE A 68 4.11 15.10 23.16
N LEU A 69 4.06 15.95 22.12
CA LEU A 69 4.19 15.52 20.74
C LEU A 69 5.50 14.76 20.49
N LYS A 70 6.62 15.36 20.90
CA LYS A 70 7.93 14.70 20.76
C LYS A 70 7.96 13.33 21.40
N LYS A 71 7.39 13.19 22.59
CA LYS A 71 7.31 11.93 23.32
C LYS A 71 6.46 10.87 22.60
N ILE A 72 5.33 11.28 22.00
CA ILE A 72 4.48 10.39 21.22
C ILE A 72 5.19 9.97 19.93
N ILE A 73 5.86 10.90 19.25
CA ILE A 73 6.67 10.63 18.06
C ILE A 73 7.83 9.67 18.39
N ASP A 74 8.55 9.93 19.49
CA ASP A 74 9.62 9.03 19.98
C ASP A 74 9.09 7.62 20.30
N TYR A 75 7.84 7.51 20.75
CA TYR A 75 7.19 6.22 20.98
C TYR A 75 6.91 5.49 19.66
N VAL A 76 6.38 6.21 18.66
CA VAL A 76 6.17 5.67 17.30
C VAL A 76 7.48 5.16 16.72
N ASP A 77 8.52 5.99 16.78
CA ASP A 77 9.84 5.68 16.21
C ASP A 77 10.49 4.44 16.85
N LYS A 78 10.32 4.26 18.17
CA LYS A 78 10.95 3.15 18.89
C LYS A 78 10.15 1.86 18.92
N ASP A 79 8.85 1.96 19.06
CA ASP A 79 8.00 0.79 19.33
C ASP A 79 7.31 0.29 18.06
N LEU A 80 7.00 1.17 17.07
CA LEU A 80 6.38 0.74 15.82
C LEU A 80 7.38 0.17 14.81
N SER A 81 8.63 0.59 14.85
CA SER A 81 9.68 0.02 13.99
C SER A 81 9.93 -1.47 14.26
N HIS A 82 9.40 -2.02 15.35
CA HIS A 82 9.72 -3.38 15.79
C HIS A 82 8.52 -4.33 15.97
N GLU A 83 7.29 -3.88 16.18
CA GLU A 83 6.18 -4.79 16.51
C GLU A 83 4.79 -4.43 15.92
N GLY A 84 4.61 -3.32 15.23
CA GLY A 84 3.25 -2.81 14.99
C GLY A 84 2.81 -2.50 13.59
N ILE A 85 3.70 -2.48 12.63
CA ILE A 85 3.31 -2.39 11.22
C ILE A 85 3.01 -3.81 10.78
N PRO A 86 1.79 -4.11 10.31
CA PRO A 86 1.50 -5.42 9.75
C PRO A 86 2.53 -5.73 8.67
N ASP A 87 2.88 -7.02 8.52
CA ASP A 87 3.63 -7.54 7.38
C ASP A 87 2.74 -7.47 6.12
N ILE A 88 2.38 -6.27 5.77
CA ILE A 88 1.57 -5.88 4.65
C ILE A 88 2.56 -5.27 3.69
N GLY A 89 2.99 -6.00 2.70
CA GLY A 89 3.72 -5.50 1.56
C GLY A 89 4.41 -4.12 1.67
N GLU A 90 4.81 -3.57 0.60
CA GLU A 90 5.41 -2.23 0.58
C GLU A 90 4.32 -1.17 0.89
N ILE A 91 4.54 -0.38 1.95
CA ILE A 91 3.65 0.74 2.28
C ILE A 91 3.98 1.89 1.33
N ASP A 92 3.01 2.32 0.53
CA ASP A 92 3.18 3.40 -0.44
C ASP A 92 3.21 4.78 0.24
N TYR A 93 2.36 4.95 1.25
CA TYR A 93 2.24 6.19 2.00
C TYR A 93 1.79 5.91 3.44
N GLN A 94 2.32 6.68 4.38
CA GLN A 94 1.87 6.60 5.78
C GLN A 94 1.86 7.96 6.45
N ARG A 95 0.88 8.16 7.32
CA ARG A 95 0.77 9.31 8.20
C ARG A 95 0.28 8.89 9.57
N PHE A 96 0.62 9.68 10.55
CA PHE A 96 0.12 9.54 11.91
C PHE A 96 -0.73 10.74 12.28
N GLU A 97 -1.74 10.50 13.07
CA GLU A 97 -2.63 11.53 13.56
C GLU A 97 -2.80 11.40 15.07
N ILE A 98 -2.49 12.48 15.77
CA ILE A 98 -2.76 12.61 17.21
C ILE A 98 -4.07 13.37 17.35
N SER A 99 -5.09 12.71 17.88
CA SER A 99 -6.41 13.29 18.12
C SER A 99 -6.61 13.58 19.60
N ILE A 100 -7.10 14.77 19.92
CA ILE A 100 -7.49 15.16 21.26
C ILE A 100 -9.01 15.37 21.27
N ASN A 101 -9.71 14.50 22.00
CA ASN A 101 -11.15 14.63 22.20
C ASN A 101 -11.42 15.41 23.50
N SER A 102 -11.96 16.63 23.35
CA SER A 102 -12.24 17.50 24.49
C SER A 102 -13.45 17.07 25.31
N VAL A 103 -14.32 16.22 24.77
CA VAL A 103 -15.54 15.71 25.41
C VAL A 103 -15.24 14.46 26.24
N SER A 104 -14.65 13.43 25.60
CA SER A 104 -14.30 12.17 26.29
C SER A 104 -13.05 12.29 27.16
N LYS A 105 -12.24 13.34 26.97
CA LYS A 105 -10.93 13.50 27.64
C LYS A 105 -9.92 12.45 27.25
N GLU A 106 -9.89 12.12 25.99
CA GLU A 106 -9.00 11.13 25.41
C GLU A 106 -8.00 11.79 24.47
N ILE A 107 -6.81 11.25 24.43
CA ILE A 107 -5.82 11.48 23.40
C ILE A 107 -5.52 10.13 22.75
N SER A 108 -5.51 10.11 21.43
CA SER A 108 -5.22 8.89 20.68
C SER A 108 -4.18 9.17 19.59
N LEU A 109 -3.49 8.11 19.21
CA LEU A 109 -2.58 8.08 18.08
C LEU A 109 -3.09 7.06 17.07
N THR A 110 -3.42 7.53 15.87
CA THR A 110 -3.89 6.69 14.79
C THR A 110 -2.86 6.68 13.66
N HIS A 111 -2.50 5.50 13.21
CA HIS A 111 -1.69 5.27 12.03
C HIS A 111 -2.61 5.08 10.83
N PHE A 112 -2.43 5.90 9.81
CA PHE A 112 -3.06 5.78 8.50
C PHE A 112 -1.99 5.37 7.50
N TYR A 113 -2.29 4.38 6.68
CA TYR A 113 -1.35 3.93 5.66
C TYR A 113 -2.09 3.45 4.42
N THR A 114 -1.42 3.61 3.28
CA THR A 114 -1.85 3.04 2.01
C THR A 114 -0.84 2.00 1.55
N TYR A 115 -1.32 0.99 0.91
CA TYR A 115 -0.51 -0.06 0.32
C TYR A 115 -1.18 -0.60 -0.93
N THR A 116 -0.38 -1.11 -1.84
CA THR A 116 -0.91 -1.79 -3.01
C THR A 116 -1.38 -3.18 -2.61
N ASP A 117 -2.65 -3.47 -2.88
CA ASP A 117 -3.29 -4.76 -2.63
C ASP A 117 -3.66 -5.42 -3.97
N GLU A 118 -3.83 -6.72 -3.95
CA GLU A 118 -4.21 -7.49 -5.12
C GLU A 118 -5.71 -7.74 -5.15
N GLY A 119 -6.30 -7.55 -6.33
CA GLY A 119 -7.70 -7.87 -6.59
C GLY A 119 -7.94 -9.36 -6.83
N ASP A 120 -9.17 -9.66 -7.19
CA ASP A 120 -9.53 -11.01 -7.63
C ASP A 120 -8.86 -11.34 -8.96
N THR A 121 -8.29 -12.55 -9.05
CA THR A 121 -7.71 -13.06 -10.29
C THR A 121 -8.82 -13.41 -11.29
N GLN A 122 -8.69 -12.93 -12.52
CA GLN A 122 -9.56 -13.23 -13.64
C GLN A 122 -8.82 -14.14 -14.62
N GLY A 123 -9.51 -15.10 -15.21
CA GLY A 123 -8.95 -16.04 -16.19
C GLY A 123 -9.60 -15.91 -17.56
N VAL A 124 -8.79 -15.95 -18.62
CA VAL A 124 -9.25 -16.08 -20.01
C VAL A 124 -8.54 -17.27 -20.63
N GLU A 125 -9.30 -18.18 -21.25
CA GLU A 125 -8.79 -19.40 -21.88
C GLU A 125 -8.85 -19.26 -23.41
N TYR A 126 -7.81 -19.74 -24.07
CA TYR A 126 -7.64 -19.72 -25.53
C TYR A 126 -7.35 -21.14 -26.01
N ASP A 127 -8.29 -21.70 -26.77
CA ASP A 127 -8.16 -23.02 -27.38
C ASP A 127 -7.35 -22.95 -28.68
N ASP A 128 -6.69 -24.06 -29.02
CA ASP A 128 -6.03 -24.32 -30.30
C ASP A 128 -4.88 -23.36 -30.69
N ILE A 129 -4.54 -22.35 -29.88
CA ILE A 129 -3.51 -21.36 -30.22
C ILE A 129 -2.10 -21.99 -30.29
N ILE A 130 -1.81 -22.94 -29.41
CA ILE A 130 -0.54 -23.66 -29.40
C ILE A 130 -0.43 -24.51 -30.67
N GLN A 131 -1.50 -25.16 -31.11
CA GLN A 131 -1.50 -25.90 -32.39
C GLN A 131 -1.19 -25.00 -33.56
N GLU A 132 -1.80 -23.79 -33.62
CA GLU A 132 -1.53 -22.81 -34.66
C GLU A 132 -0.04 -22.40 -34.70
N TRP A 133 0.59 -22.22 -33.53
CA TRP A 133 2.01 -21.87 -33.43
C TRP A 133 2.94 -23.03 -33.83
N GLU A 134 2.61 -24.27 -33.51
CA GLU A 134 3.31 -25.47 -33.96
C GLU A 134 3.26 -25.55 -35.50
N GLU A 135 2.09 -25.39 -36.10
CA GLU A 135 1.92 -25.41 -37.56
C GLU A 135 2.72 -24.32 -38.28
N LYS A 136 2.94 -23.17 -37.59
CA LYS A 136 3.74 -22.05 -38.13
C LYS A 136 5.24 -22.16 -37.81
N GLY A 137 5.66 -23.14 -36.99
CA GLY A 137 7.02 -23.33 -36.58
C GLY A 137 7.52 -22.32 -35.54
N PHE A 138 6.64 -21.58 -34.87
CA PHE A 138 7.03 -20.60 -33.85
C PHE A 138 7.62 -21.26 -32.59
N LEU A 139 7.32 -22.53 -32.38
CA LEU A 139 7.71 -23.29 -31.20
C LEU A 139 8.83 -24.31 -31.47
N ASP A 140 9.44 -24.30 -32.66
CA ASP A 140 10.45 -25.29 -33.06
C ASP A 140 11.68 -25.33 -32.14
N ASP A 141 12.05 -24.16 -31.56
CA ASP A 141 13.19 -24.03 -30.65
C ASP A 141 12.77 -24.01 -29.16
N VAL A 142 11.49 -24.17 -28.84
CA VAL A 142 10.98 -24.16 -27.48
C VAL A 142 11.18 -25.53 -26.84
N SER A 143 11.87 -25.56 -25.69
CA SER A 143 12.07 -26.78 -24.91
C SER A 143 10.88 -26.99 -23.98
N ILE A 144 9.95 -27.84 -24.37
CA ILE A 144 8.78 -28.19 -23.57
C ILE A 144 9.19 -29.18 -22.47
N PRO A 145 8.88 -28.91 -21.19
CA PRO A 145 9.11 -29.84 -20.08
C PRO A 145 8.31 -31.13 -20.20
N GLU A 146 8.69 -32.18 -19.42
CA GLU A 146 8.00 -33.47 -19.43
C GLU A 146 6.56 -33.39 -18.94
N ASP A 147 6.22 -32.40 -18.09
CA ASP A 147 4.87 -32.16 -17.59
C ASP A 147 3.99 -31.39 -18.57
N GLY A 148 4.55 -30.95 -19.69
CA GLY A 148 3.82 -30.26 -20.75
C GLY A 148 3.41 -28.81 -20.44
N TYR A 149 3.93 -28.20 -19.36
CA TYR A 149 3.57 -26.84 -18.95
C TYR A 149 4.72 -25.85 -19.04
N LEU A 150 4.42 -24.63 -19.48
CA LEU A 150 5.30 -23.46 -19.40
C LEU A 150 4.51 -22.25 -18.93
N THR A 151 5.17 -21.34 -18.27
CA THR A 151 4.58 -20.08 -17.78
C THR A 151 5.40 -18.89 -18.23
N LEU A 152 4.71 -17.82 -18.63
CA LEU A 152 5.29 -16.54 -18.99
C LEU A 152 4.61 -15.44 -18.17
N LYS A 153 5.36 -14.78 -17.29
CA LYS A 153 4.82 -13.76 -16.39
C LYS A 153 4.84 -12.39 -17.01
N TYR A 154 3.98 -11.51 -16.51
CA TYR A 154 3.96 -10.10 -16.86
C TYR A 154 3.66 -9.23 -15.64
N TYR A 155 4.10 -7.97 -15.73
CA TYR A 155 3.94 -6.95 -14.70
C TYR A 155 3.69 -5.61 -15.34
N GLY A 156 2.73 -4.85 -14.78
CA GLY A 156 2.44 -3.47 -15.16
C GLY A 156 2.39 -2.59 -13.93
N SER A 157 2.90 -1.37 -14.03
CA SER A 157 2.82 -0.36 -12.97
C SER A 157 3.14 1.03 -13.53
N GLY A 158 2.45 2.05 -13.02
CA GLY A 158 2.64 3.42 -13.44
C GLY A 158 2.01 3.71 -14.79
N ASP A 159 2.80 3.68 -15.85
CA ASP A 159 2.38 3.86 -17.25
C ASP A 159 3.14 2.92 -18.20
N SER A 160 3.72 1.86 -17.62
CA SER A 160 4.52 0.89 -18.36
C SER A 160 4.30 -0.53 -17.85
N GLY A 161 4.41 -1.47 -18.77
CA GLY A 161 4.33 -2.89 -18.45
C GLY A 161 5.25 -3.71 -19.33
N TYR A 162 5.60 -4.89 -18.88
CA TYR A 162 6.42 -5.82 -19.62
C TYR A 162 5.98 -7.27 -19.39
N ILE A 163 6.23 -8.08 -20.41
CA ILE A 163 6.14 -9.54 -20.33
C ILE A 163 7.58 -10.05 -20.20
N GLU A 164 7.81 -11.03 -19.34
CA GLU A 164 9.13 -11.66 -19.23
C GLU A 164 9.48 -12.32 -20.56
N SER A 165 10.73 -12.13 -21.02
CA SER A 165 11.22 -12.72 -22.28
C SER A 165 11.74 -14.17 -22.08
N TYR A 166 11.43 -14.77 -20.93
CA TYR A 166 11.85 -16.13 -20.58
C TYR A 166 10.69 -16.84 -19.90
N PHE A 167 10.45 -18.09 -20.34
CA PHE A 167 9.57 -18.98 -19.63
C PHE A 167 10.16 -19.34 -18.25
N ASP A 168 9.33 -19.86 -17.36
CA ASP A 168 9.70 -20.30 -16.02
C ASP A 168 10.80 -21.39 -15.99
N ASN A 169 10.97 -22.13 -17.08
CA ASN A 169 12.10 -23.06 -17.27
C ASN A 169 13.44 -22.38 -17.62
N GLY A 170 13.47 -21.04 -17.69
CA GLY A 170 14.65 -20.22 -18.01
C GLY A 170 15.03 -20.22 -19.49
N LYS A 171 14.16 -20.66 -20.37
CA LYS A 171 14.36 -20.60 -21.84
C LYS A 171 13.66 -19.38 -22.41
N PRO A 172 14.28 -18.74 -23.45
CA PRO A 172 13.67 -17.59 -24.08
C PRO A 172 12.32 -17.94 -24.73
N SER A 173 11.35 -17.03 -24.61
CA SER A 173 10.09 -17.08 -25.35
C SER A 173 10.31 -16.58 -26.77
N PRO A 174 9.63 -17.17 -27.78
CA PRO A 174 9.62 -16.63 -29.14
C PRO A 174 8.94 -15.25 -29.18
N GLN A 175 9.44 -14.34 -30.02
CA GLN A 175 8.86 -13.00 -30.17
C GLN A 175 7.39 -13.03 -30.59
N GLU A 176 7.01 -13.98 -31.43
CA GLU A 176 5.63 -14.17 -31.90
C GLU A 176 4.69 -14.54 -30.76
N VAL A 177 5.19 -15.28 -29.75
CA VAL A 177 4.44 -15.63 -28.52
C VAL A 177 4.29 -14.39 -27.65
N GLU A 178 5.38 -13.64 -27.43
CA GLU A 178 5.34 -12.39 -26.66
C GLU A 178 4.38 -11.37 -27.31
N ASP A 179 4.48 -11.15 -28.62
CA ASP A 179 3.61 -10.22 -29.35
C ASP A 179 2.12 -10.63 -29.22
N TRP A 180 1.83 -11.92 -29.27
CA TRP A 180 0.49 -12.43 -29.05
C TRP A 180 0.03 -12.18 -27.60
N CYS A 181 0.88 -12.43 -26.61
CA CYS A 181 0.56 -12.18 -25.19
C CYS A 181 0.25 -10.69 -24.95
N TYR A 182 1.07 -9.77 -25.46
CA TYR A 182 0.80 -8.33 -25.38
C TYR A 182 -0.56 -7.98 -25.99
N LYS A 183 -0.86 -8.53 -27.18
CA LYS A 183 -2.15 -8.32 -27.82
C LYS A 183 -3.32 -8.80 -26.97
N GLN A 184 -3.19 -9.98 -26.34
CA GLN A 184 -4.27 -10.49 -25.47
C GLN A 184 -4.46 -9.65 -24.21
N LEU A 185 -3.40 -9.12 -23.61
CA LEU A 185 -3.51 -8.17 -22.49
C LEU A 185 -4.27 -6.92 -22.93
N GLU A 186 -3.90 -6.30 -24.05
CA GLU A 186 -4.57 -5.11 -24.55
C GLU A 186 -6.04 -5.34 -24.90
N GLU A 187 -6.38 -6.49 -25.49
CA GLU A 187 -7.75 -6.81 -25.93
C GLU A 187 -8.69 -7.15 -24.75
N ASN A 188 -8.18 -7.79 -23.69
CA ASN A 188 -9.01 -8.25 -22.57
C ASN A 188 -8.89 -7.35 -21.34
N PHE A 189 -7.75 -6.72 -21.12
CA PHE A 189 -7.40 -5.97 -19.91
C PHE A 189 -6.73 -4.63 -20.27
N GLY A 190 -7.31 -3.88 -21.24
CA GLY A 190 -6.74 -2.60 -21.69
C GLY A 190 -6.46 -1.65 -20.54
N GLY A 191 -5.25 -1.09 -20.53
CA GLY A 191 -4.75 -0.28 -19.42
C GLY A 191 -4.20 -1.09 -18.24
N TRP A 192 -3.82 -2.34 -18.47
CA TRP A 192 -3.23 -3.25 -17.49
C TRP A 192 -1.95 -2.72 -16.84
N GLU A 193 -1.27 -1.78 -17.48
CA GLU A 193 -0.05 -1.11 -17.00
C GLU A 193 -0.30 0.23 -16.30
N ILE A 194 -1.56 0.73 -16.27
CA ILE A 194 -1.86 2.10 -15.78
C ILE A 194 -2.07 2.11 -14.26
N ASN A 195 -1.62 3.18 -13.60
CA ASN A 195 -1.70 3.43 -12.16
C ASN A 195 -0.98 2.35 -11.35
N GLU A 196 -1.70 1.65 -10.47
CA GLU A 196 -1.17 0.54 -9.66
C GLU A 196 -0.88 -0.69 -10.52
N GLY A 197 -1.38 -0.66 -11.76
CA GLY A 197 -1.13 -1.68 -12.76
C GLY A 197 -1.78 -3.02 -12.46
N SER A 198 -1.12 -4.06 -12.91
CA SER A 198 -1.57 -5.43 -12.73
C SER A 198 -0.41 -6.40 -12.85
N GLN A 199 -0.68 -7.64 -12.49
CA GLN A 199 0.26 -8.74 -12.66
C GLN A 199 -0.46 -10.01 -13.06
N GLY A 200 0.28 -10.96 -13.56
CA GLY A 200 -0.28 -12.25 -13.92
C GLY A 200 0.66 -13.11 -14.75
N GLU A 201 0.07 -14.10 -15.37
CA GLU A 201 0.83 -15.07 -16.15
C GLU A 201 0.01 -15.66 -17.28
N PHE A 202 0.70 -16.08 -18.31
CA PHE A 202 0.20 -16.96 -19.35
C PHE A 202 0.68 -18.37 -19.05
N GLN A 203 -0.25 -19.29 -18.84
CA GLN A 203 0.02 -20.71 -18.64
C GLN A 203 -0.22 -21.44 -19.96
N PHE A 204 0.80 -22.07 -20.49
CA PHE A 204 0.77 -22.83 -21.75
C PHE A 204 0.67 -24.32 -21.43
N ASP A 205 -0.42 -24.96 -21.78
CA ASP A 205 -0.63 -26.41 -21.70
C ASP A 205 -0.45 -27.02 -23.09
N PHE A 206 0.69 -27.64 -23.32
CA PHE A 206 1.04 -28.27 -24.58
C PHE A 206 0.33 -29.59 -24.84
N ASP A 207 -0.21 -30.22 -23.79
CA ASP A 207 -0.97 -31.45 -23.95
C ASP A 207 -2.40 -31.18 -24.45
N THR A 208 -3.07 -30.19 -23.87
CA THR A 208 -4.42 -29.77 -24.30
C THR A 208 -4.42 -28.72 -25.41
N LYS A 209 -3.26 -28.14 -25.73
CA LYS A 209 -3.08 -27.06 -26.72
C LYS A 209 -3.77 -25.75 -26.34
N THR A 210 -3.95 -25.51 -25.04
CA THR A 210 -4.61 -24.33 -24.49
C THR A 210 -3.62 -23.34 -23.86
N VAL A 211 -3.98 -22.07 -23.87
CA VAL A 211 -3.29 -21.02 -23.11
C VAL A 211 -4.29 -20.38 -22.16
N ILE A 212 -3.94 -20.28 -20.89
CA ILE A 212 -4.74 -19.60 -19.88
C ILE A 212 -4.01 -18.33 -19.47
N LEU A 213 -4.63 -17.16 -19.69
CA LEU A 213 -4.20 -15.89 -19.15
C LEU A 213 -4.84 -15.70 -17.78
N GLN A 214 -4.02 -15.64 -16.73
CA GLN A 214 -4.46 -15.22 -15.39
C GLN A 214 -4.05 -13.78 -15.18
N HIS A 215 -5.00 -12.94 -14.77
CA HIS A 215 -4.83 -11.50 -14.60
C HIS A 215 -5.35 -11.04 -13.26
N THR A 216 -4.53 -10.26 -12.55
CA THR A 216 -4.86 -9.67 -11.25
C THR A 216 -4.57 -8.18 -11.29
N TYR A 217 -5.61 -7.35 -11.13
CA TYR A 217 -5.43 -5.91 -10.97
C TYR A 217 -4.91 -5.59 -9.57
N ASN A 218 -4.01 -4.63 -9.50
CA ASN A 218 -3.60 -4.02 -8.26
C ASN A 218 -4.48 -2.79 -7.96
N PHE A 219 -4.64 -2.48 -6.68
CA PHE A 219 -5.36 -1.28 -6.25
C PHE A 219 -4.81 -0.77 -4.94
N VAL A 220 -4.94 0.55 -4.72
CA VAL A 220 -4.57 1.16 -3.45
C VAL A 220 -5.62 0.86 -2.40
N SER A 221 -5.18 0.34 -1.29
CA SER A 221 -5.99 0.14 -0.08
C SER A 221 -5.59 1.11 1.00
N ASP A 222 -6.59 1.80 1.56
CA ASP A 222 -6.42 2.68 2.72
C ASP A 222 -6.79 1.93 4.00
N LYS A 223 -5.93 2.02 5.00
CA LYS A 223 -6.22 1.49 6.35
C LYS A 223 -5.85 2.49 7.43
N SER A 224 -6.52 2.35 8.55
CA SER A 224 -6.19 3.06 9.77
C SER A 224 -6.26 2.13 10.97
N ASN A 225 -5.35 2.34 11.90
CA ASN A 225 -5.31 1.60 13.15
C ASN A 225 -4.96 2.55 14.30
N THR A 226 -5.80 2.59 15.33
CA THR A 226 -5.48 3.30 16.57
C THR A 226 -4.49 2.46 17.35
N ILE A 227 -3.24 2.92 17.40
CA ILE A 227 -2.12 2.20 17.98
C ILE A 227 -1.92 2.52 19.47
N TRP A 228 -2.44 3.67 19.90
CA TRP A 228 -2.39 4.09 21.29
C TRP A 228 -3.55 5.02 21.61
N GLU A 229 -4.08 4.87 22.82
CA GLU A 229 -5.15 5.68 23.38
C GLU A 229 -4.97 5.80 24.90
N GLU A 230 -5.18 6.99 25.43
CA GLU A 230 -5.06 7.26 26.86
C GLU A 230 -6.02 8.37 27.33
N GLU A 231 -6.67 8.17 28.49
CA GLU A 231 -7.49 9.19 29.15
C GLU A 231 -6.63 10.17 29.96
N PHE A 232 -7.06 11.46 30.04
CA PHE A 232 -6.35 12.51 30.76
C PHE A 232 -7.22 13.39 31.65
#